data_51b0f533c76be3163cfb63f0e838689d
#
_entry.id   51b0f533c76be3163cfb63f0e838689d
#
_cell.length_a   1.000
_cell.length_b   1.000
_cell.length_c   1.000
_cell.angle_alpha   90.00
_cell.angle_beta   90.00
_cell.angle_gamma   90.00
#
_symmetry.space_group_name_H-M   'P 1'
#
loop_
_entity.id
_entity.type
_entity.pdbx_description
1 polymer ?
#
loop_
_entity_poly.entity_id
_entity_poly.type
_entity_poly.pdbx_seq_one_letter_code
_entity_poly.pdbx_strand_id
1 'polypeptide(L)'
;LKVYNEQGRKLGLLGYTDKKIADFFGVSETTLNNWKRKYPSFLVSLKAGKEVADMEVTASLYERAVGYSHKETKVFNNMGQIITHEVNKIYPPDPISIKYWLNNRQPETWREKVEEPAAAADTQIQKIQIEVVGASSND
;
A
#
# COMPACT_ATOMS: atom_id res chain seq x y z
N LEU A 1 -26.94 15.15 -6.48
CA LEU A 1 -25.64 15.23 -5.78
C LEU A 1 -25.64 14.45 -4.46
N LYS A 2 -26.65 14.58 -3.57
CA LYS A 2 -26.69 13.83 -2.28
C LYS A 2 -26.57 12.32 -2.46
N VAL A 3 -27.25 11.75 -3.45
CA VAL A 3 -27.22 10.29 -3.75
C VAL A 3 -25.81 9.84 -4.14
N TYR A 4 -25.12 10.59 -5.00
CA TYR A 4 -23.75 10.25 -5.43
C TYR A 4 -22.75 10.36 -4.28
N ASN A 5 -22.94 11.33 -3.37
CA ASN A 5 -22.09 11.46 -2.19
C ASN A 5 -22.24 10.24 -1.27
N GLU A 6 -23.49 9.80 -1.03
CA GLU A 6 -23.76 8.63 -0.20
C GLU A 6 -23.21 7.34 -0.83
N GLN A 7 -23.44 7.16 -2.13
CA GLN A 7 -22.86 6.05 -2.88
C GLN A 7 -21.33 6.08 -2.86
N GLY A 8 -20.71 7.23 -3.08
CA GLY A 8 -19.26 7.39 -3.00
C GLY A 8 -18.72 7.00 -1.63
N ARG A 9 -19.39 7.41 -0.54
CA ARG A 9 -19.02 7.01 0.82
C ARG A 9 -19.10 5.49 1.02
N LYS A 10 -20.20 4.85 0.57
CA LYS A 10 -20.39 3.40 0.67
C LYS A 10 -19.33 2.63 -0.12
N LEU A 11 -19.00 3.08 -1.33
CA LEU A 11 -17.94 2.47 -2.14
C LEU A 11 -16.56 2.64 -1.51
N GLY A 12 -16.30 3.79 -0.88
CA GLY A 12 -15.11 4.03 -0.07
C GLY A 12 -15.00 3.06 1.11
N LEU A 13 -16.10 2.85 1.86
CA LEU A 13 -16.18 1.89 2.96
C LEU A 13 -15.87 0.45 2.51
N LEU A 14 -16.23 0.09 1.28
CA LEU A 14 -15.90 -1.22 0.69
C LEU A 14 -14.44 -1.33 0.24
N GLY A 15 -13.62 -0.30 0.44
CA GLY A 15 -12.22 -0.28 0.00
C GLY A 15 -12.06 -0.28 -1.52
N TYR A 16 -13.06 0.19 -2.28
CA TYR A 16 -12.97 0.18 -3.74
C TYR A 16 -11.91 1.15 -4.25
N THR A 17 -11.11 0.67 -5.21
CA THR A 17 -10.18 1.52 -5.97
C THR A 17 -10.94 2.47 -6.87
N ASP A 18 -10.28 3.54 -7.30
CA ASP A 18 -10.88 4.52 -8.21
C ASP A 18 -11.39 3.87 -9.51
N LYS A 19 -10.67 2.87 -10.01
CA LYS A 19 -11.11 2.08 -11.16
C LYS A 19 -12.44 1.38 -10.90
N LYS A 20 -12.57 0.64 -9.79
CA LYS A 20 -13.82 -0.04 -9.42
C LYS A 20 -14.97 0.95 -9.18
N ILE A 21 -14.69 2.14 -8.65
CA ILE A 21 -15.68 3.19 -8.45
C ILE A 21 -16.13 3.76 -9.79
N ALA A 22 -15.21 4.01 -10.72
CA ALA A 22 -15.53 4.46 -12.07
C ALA A 22 -16.39 3.43 -12.81
N ASP A 23 -16.01 2.16 -12.74
CA ASP A 23 -16.77 1.03 -13.31
C ASP A 23 -18.20 0.97 -12.74
N PHE A 24 -18.36 1.13 -11.42
CA PHE A 24 -19.67 1.16 -10.76
C PHE A 24 -20.57 2.27 -11.30
N PHE A 25 -20.01 3.45 -11.56
CA PHE A 25 -20.76 4.58 -12.12
C PHE A 25 -20.85 4.54 -13.66
N GLY A 26 -20.26 3.57 -14.32
CA GLY A 26 -20.25 3.46 -15.78
C GLY A 26 -19.46 4.58 -16.48
N VAL A 27 -18.40 5.08 -15.84
CA VAL A 27 -17.58 6.19 -16.36
C VAL A 27 -16.09 5.81 -16.37
N SER A 28 -15.29 6.62 -17.10
CA SER A 28 -13.84 6.45 -17.07
C SER A 28 -13.24 7.00 -15.76
N GLU A 29 -12.05 6.52 -15.38
CA GLU A 29 -11.29 7.07 -14.23
C GLU A 29 -11.01 8.56 -14.39
N THR A 30 -10.76 9.02 -15.62
CA THR A 30 -10.58 10.45 -15.93
C THR A 30 -11.84 11.24 -15.57
N THR A 31 -13.03 10.72 -15.91
CA THR A 31 -14.31 11.35 -15.57
C THR A 31 -14.52 11.38 -14.07
N LEU A 32 -14.22 10.28 -13.37
CA LEU A 32 -14.28 10.23 -11.90
C LEU A 32 -13.36 11.26 -11.26
N ASN A 33 -12.13 11.41 -11.77
CA ASN A 33 -11.18 12.40 -11.27
C ASN A 33 -11.65 13.84 -11.55
N ASN A 34 -12.32 14.08 -12.67
CA ASN A 34 -12.96 15.37 -12.93
C ASN A 34 -14.12 15.62 -11.94
N TRP A 35 -14.92 14.63 -11.60
CA TRP A 35 -15.97 14.75 -10.58
C TRP A 35 -15.39 15.10 -9.20
N LYS A 36 -14.32 14.45 -8.77
CA LYS A 36 -13.64 14.77 -7.50
C LYS A 36 -13.19 16.24 -7.45
N ARG A 37 -12.72 16.78 -8.56
CA ARG A 37 -12.32 18.21 -8.67
C ARG A 37 -13.52 19.15 -8.70
N LYS A 38 -14.54 18.80 -9.48
CA LYS A 38 -15.73 19.65 -9.68
C LYS A 38 -16.69 19.65 -8.49
N TYR A 39 -16.74 18.55 -7.75
CA TYR A 39 -17.68 18.35 -6.64
C TYR A 39 -16.94 18.01 -5.34
N PRO A 40 -16.47 19.00 -4.58
CA PRO A 40 -15.72 18.78 -3.33
C PRO A 40 -16.47 17.92 -2.32
N SER A 41 -17.81 18.04 -2.24
CA SER A 41 -18.63 17.20 -1.35
C SER A 41 -18.58 15.73 -1.69
N PHE A 42 -18.48 15.37 -2.96
CA PHE A 42 -18.29 13.99 -3.40
C PHE A 42 -16.91 13.46 -2.96
N LEU A 43 -15.86 14.27 -3.17
CA LEU A 43 -14.50 13.92 -2.76
C LEU A 43 -14.42 13.69 -1.23
N VAL A 44 -15.02 14.59 -0.44
CA VAL A 44 -15.04 14.47 1.04
C VAL A 44 -15.77 13.19 1.45
N SER A 45 -16.93 12.90 0.87
CA SER A 45 -17.69 11.69 1.17
C SER A 45 -16.93 10.41 0.82
N LEU A 46 -16.26 10.40 -0.33
CA LEU A 46 -15.43 9.27 -0.76
C LEU A 46 -14.24 9.04 0.17
N LYS A 47 -13.54 10.11 0.53
CA LYS A 47 -12.42 10.05 1.49
C LYS A 47 -12.87 9.53 2.85
N ALA A 48 -13.95 10.07 3.40
CA ALA A 48 -14.49 9.62 4.67
C ALA A 48 -14.82 8.11 4.67
N GLY A 49 -15.32 7.57 3.55
CA GLY A 49 -15.52 6.12 3.41
C GLY A 49 -14.21 5.34 3.42
N LYS A 50 -13.21 5.78 2.66
CA LYS A 50 -11.88 5.14 2.61
C LYS A 50 -11.18 5.17 3.96
N GLU A 51 -11.22 6.30 4.67
CA GLU A 51 -10.61 6.44 5.99
C GLU A 51 -11.13 5.42 7.00
N VAL A 52 -12.43 5.13 7.00
CA VAL A 52 -13.00 4.11 7.89
C VAL A 52 -12.48 2.70 7.54
N ALA A 53 -12.43 2.35 6.25
CA ALA A 53 -11.86 1.07 5.81
C ALA A 53 -10.37 0.94 6.16
N ASP A 54 -9.61 2.01 5.97
CA ASP A 54 -8.18 2.06 6.31
C ASP A 54 -7.95 1.95 7.81
N MET A 55 -8.85 2.50 8.64
CA MET A 55 -8.78 2.38 10.11
C MET A 55 -8.89 0.93 10.59
N GLU A 56 -9.77 0.12 10.03
CA GLU A 56 -9.92 -1.30 10.38
C GLU A 56 -8.67 -2.10 10.03
N VAL A 57 -8.12 -1.88 8.83
CA VAL A 57 -6.86 -2.51 8.41
C VAL A 57 -5.70 -2.05 9.29
N THR A 58 -5.65 -0.76 9.61
CA THR A 58 -4.63 -0.18 10.47
C THR A 58 -4.68 -0.76 11.88
N ALA A 59 -5.89 -0.93 12.46
CA ALA A 59 -6.07 -1.58 13.75
C ALA A 59 -5.58 -3.03 13.73
N SER A 60 -5.92 -3.79 12.70
CA SER A 60 -5.45 -5.18 12.52
C SER A 60 -3.93 -5.26 12.36
N LEU A 61 -3.32 -4.32 11.63
CA LEU A 61 -1.87 -4.23 11.50
C LEU A 61 -1.20 -3.95 12.86
N TYR A 62 -1.78 -3.03 13.64
CA TYR A 62 -1.28 -2.70 14.97
C TYR A 62 -1.35 -3.90 15.91
N GLU A 63 -2.50 -4.59 15.97
CA GLU A 63 -2.64 -5.82 16.76
C GLU A 63 -1.61 -6.87 16.35
N ARG A 64 -1.39 -7.05 15.05
CA ARG A 64 -0.38 -7.98 14.56
C ARG A 64 1.04 -7.56 14.95
N ALA A 65 1.32 -6.26 14.94
CA ALA A 65 2.63 -5.72 15.32
C ALA A 65 2.93 -5.94 16.81
N VAL A 66 1.97 -5.68 17.70
CA VAL A 66 2.18 -5.81 19.15
C VAL A 66 1.92 -7.23 19.67
N GLY A 67 1.32 -8.09 18.85
CA GLY A 67 0.86 -9.41 19.22
C GLY A 67 -0.51 -9.40 19.87
N TYR A 68 -1.24 -10.47 19.73
CA TYR A 68 -2.57 -10.64 20.30
C TYR A 68 -2.86 -12.09 20.65
N SER A 69 -3.92 -12.32 21.43
CA SER A 69 -4.41 -13.65 21.73
C SER A 69 -5.93 -13.71 21.56
N HIS A 70 -6.42 -14.86 21.17
CA HIS A 70 -7.85 -15.14 21.12
C HIS A 70 -8.16 -16.55 21.59
N LYS A 71 -9.42 -16.76 21.96
CA LYS A 71 -9.91 -18.09 22.29
C LYS A 71 -10.18 -18.85 21.00
N GLU A 72 -9.68 -20.07 20.93
CA GLU A 72 -9.93 -21.02 19.86
C GLU A 72 -10.53 -22.30 20.45
N THR A 73 -11.60 -22.80 19.86
CA THR A 73 -12.18 -24.10 20.25
C THR A 73 -11.52 -25.19 19.45
N LYS A 74 -10.76 -26.07 20.13
CA LYS A 74 -10.23 -27.29 19.51
C LYS A 74 -11.21 -28.41 19.67
N VAL A 75 -11.44 -29.13 18.58
CA VAL A 75 -12.34 -30.27 18.53
C VAL A 75 -11.49 -31.54 18.39
N PHE A 76 -11.66 -32.46 19.32
CA PHE A 76 -10.99 -33.75 19.32
C PHE A 76 -12.03 -34.86 19.16
N ASN A 77 -11.68 -35.90 18.40
CA ASN A 77 -12.46 -37.13 18.33
C ASN A 77 -11.76 -38.16 19.19
N ASN A 78 -12.42 -38.58 20.29
CA ASN A 78 -11.94 -39.63 21.15
C ASN A 78 -12.92 -40.82 21.05
N MET A 79 -12.55 -41.86 20.33
CA MET A 79 -13.33 -43.09 20.14
C MET A 79 -14.79 -42.86 19.70
N GLY A 80 -15.00 -41.91 18.77
CA GLY A 80 -16.33 -41.53 18.25
C GLY A 80 -17.08 -40.48 19.08
N GLN A 81 -16.52 -40.02 20.20
CA GLN A 81 -17.05 -38.88 20.96
C GLN A 81 -16.31 -37.59 20.58
N ILE A 82 -17.08 -36.54 20.27
CA ILE A 82 -16.56 -35.22 20.00
C ILE A 82 -16.34 -34.50 21.32
N ILE A 83 -15.09 -34.18 21.64
CA ILE A 83 -14.70 -33.40 22.81
C ILE A 83 -14.23 -32.04 22.33
N THR A 84 -14.79 -30.96 22.89
CA THR A 84 -14.36 -29.58 22.60
C THR A 84 -13.58 -29.03 23.79
N HIS A 85 -12.48 -28.36 23.52
CA HIS A 85 -11.68 -27.68 24.52
C HIS A 85 -11.33 -26.27 24.07
N GLU A 86 -11.55 -25.30 24.95
CA GLU A 86 -11.15 -23.90 24.69
C GLU A 86 -9.66 -23.74 25.04
N VAL A 87 -8.89 -23.22 24.11
CA VAL A 87 -7.49 -22.87 24.29
C VAL A 87 -7.24 -21.43 23.92
N ASN A 88 -6.34 -20.75 24.62
CA ASN A 88 -5.87 -19.44 24.20
C ASN A 88 -4.77 -19.60 23.14
N LYS A 89 -5.05 -19.14 21.93
CA LYS A 89 -4.05 -19.07 20.87
C LYS A 89 -3.38 -17.71 20.91
N ILE A 90 -2.05 -17.73 21.05
CA ILE A 90 -1.22 -16.53 21.15
C ILE A 90 -0.51 -16.32 19.83
N TYR A 91 -0.59 -15.12 19.30
CA TYR A 91 0.20 -14.64 18.18
C TYR A 91 1.23 -13.63 18.70
N PRO A 92 2.52 -14.02 18.71
CA PRO A 92 3.57 -13.13 19.19
C PRO A 92 3.71 -11.89 18.28
N PRO A 93 4.35 -10.80 18.77
CA PRO A 93 4.68 -9.63 17.95
C PRO A 93 5.37 -10.04 16.66
N ASP A 94 4.96 -9.40 15.55
CA ASP A 94 5.50 -9.68 14.22
C ASP A 94 6.49 -8.59 13.79
N PRO A 95 7.78 -8.91 13.60
CA PRO A 95 8.81 -7.93 13.26
C PRO A 95 8.53 -7.18 11.95
N ILE A 96 7.91 -7.83 10.97
CA ILE A 96 7.59 -7.22 9.67
C ILE A 96 6.51 -6.15 9.86
N SER A 97 5.45 -6.48 10.59
CA SER A 97 4.38 -5.54 10.90
C SER A 97 4.87 -4.36 11.73
N ILE A 98 5.75 -4.60 12.71
CA ILE A 98 6.38 -3.55 13.52
C ILE A 98 7.19 -2.60 12.62
N LYS A 99 8.08 -3.15 11.79
CA LYS A 99 8.91 -2.37 10.87
C LYS A 99 8.05 -1.55 9.90
N TYR A 100 7.02 -2.17 9.31
CA TYR A 100 6.10 -1.48 8.41
C TYR A 100 5.37 -0.32 9.11
N TRP A 101 4.86 -0.55 10.32
CA TRP A 101 4.18 0.47 11.12
C TRP A 101 5.11 1.65 11.45
N LEU A 102 6.27 1.39 11.98
CA LEU A 102 7.23 2.41 12.41
C LEU A 102 7.76 3.22 11.22
N ASN A 103 8.13 2.56 10.13
CA ASN A 103 8.65 3.21 8.92
C ASN A 103 7.65 4.17 8.26
N ASN A 104 6.35 3.87 8.36
CA ASN A 104 5.31 4.72 7.78
C ASN A 104 4.83 5.81 8.74
N ARG A 105 4.81 5.55 10.05
CA ARG A 105 4.31 6.50 11.03
C ARG A 105 5.36 7.51 11.48
N GLN A 106 6.61 7.11 11.57
CA GLN A 106 7.73 7.97 11.98
C GLN A 106 8.95 7.72 11.08
N PRO A 107 8.86 8.05 9.79
CA PRO A 107 9.89 7.75 8.81
C PRO A 107 11.24 8.40 9.15
N GLU A 108 11.23 9.58 9.76
CA GLU A 108 12.43 10.31 10.14
C GLU A 108 13.29 9.55 11.18
N THR A 109 12.62 8.75 12.03
CA THR A 109 13.28 8.04 13.12
C THR A 109 13.60 6.59 12.75
N TRP A 110 12.72 5.92 12.00
CA TRP A 110 12.74 4.47 11.84
C TRP A 110 12.96 3.97 10.41
N ARG A 111 12.88 4.85 9.40
CA ARG A 111 13.17 4.42 8.03
C ARG A 111 14.65 4.13 7.89
N GLU A 112 14.98 2.96 7.37
CA GLU A 112 16.35 2.64 6.98
C GLU A 112 16.81 3.68 5.95
N LYS A 113 17.96 4.32 6.21
CA LYS A 113 18.63 5.14 5.20
C LYS A 113 19.07 4.20 4.10
N VAL A 114 18.47 4.31 2.93
CA VAL A 114 19.03 3.71 1.73
C VAL A 114 20.35 4.47 1.52
N GLU A 115 21.48 3.80 1.73
CA GLU A 115 22.74 4.33 1.21
C GLU A 115 22.54 4.42 -0.30
N GLU A 116 22.45 5.64 -0.82
CA GLU A 116 22.54 5.83 -2.26
C GLU A 116 23.82 5.12 -2.68
N PRO A 117 23.78 4.21 -3.67
CA PRO A 117 25.00 3.61 -4.19
C PRO A 117 25.91 4.77 -4.52
N ALA A 118 27.08 4.82 -3.87
CA ALA A 118 28.06 5.88 -4.05
C ALA A 118 28.10 6.19 -5.53
N ALA A 119 27.72 7.43 -5.89
CA ALA A 119 27.58 7.86 -7.27
C ALA A 119 28.79 7.29 -7.99
N ALA A 120 28.53 6.45 -9.00
CA ALA A 120 29.55 5.73 -9.73
C ALA A 120 30.66 6.73 -10.02
N ALA A 121 31.82 6.51 -9.39
CA ALA A 121 32.96 7.40 -9.47
C ALA A 121 33.10 7.82 -10.92
N ASP A 122 32.98 9.13 -11.12
CA ASP A 122 33.12 9.87 -12.34
C ASP A 122 33.91 9.07 -13.39
N THR A 123 33.21 8.32 -14.23
CA THR A 123 33.84 7.67 -15.37
C THR A 123 34.14 8.83 -16.31
N GLN A 124 35.30 9.44 -16.10
CA GLN A 124 35.83 10.41 -17.04
C GLN A 124 35.82 9.76 -18.41
N ILE A 125 34.87 10.14 -19.22
CA ILE A 125 34.85 9.80 -20.64
C ILE A 125 36.12 10.44 -21.20
N GLN A 126 37.19 9.64 -21.34
CA GLN A 126 38.39 10.06 -22.04
C GLN A 126 37.94 10.39 -23.46
N LYS A 127 38.00 11.68 -23.80
CA LYS A 127 37.79 12.14 -25.17
C LYS A 127 38.80 11.43 -26.04
N ILE A 128 38.35 10.46 -26.87
CA ILE A 128 39.16 9.88 -27.91
C ILE A 128 39.23 10.90 -29.04
N GLN A 129 40.35 11.58 -29.17
CA GLN A 129 40.66 12.41 -30.33
C GLN A 129 41.10 11.46 -31.47
N ILE A 130 40.25 11.32 -32.48
CA ILE A 130 40.61 10.63 -33.71
C ILE A 130 41.21 11.68 -34.65
N GLU A 131 42.52 11.65 -34.83
CA GLU A 131 43.23 12.45 -35.81
C GLU A 131 43.16 11.71 -37.18
N VAL A 132 42.40 12.28 -38.09
CA VAL A 132 42.30 11.73 -39.46
C VAL A 132 43.51 12.25 -40.23
N VAL A 133 44.54 11.40 -40.36
CA VAL A 133 45.68 11.70 -41.26
C VAL A 133 45.22 11.52 -42.68
N GLY A 134 45.11 12.63 -43.40
CA GLY A 134 44.74 12.64 -44.79
C GLY A 134 45.79 11.92 -45.63
N ALA A 135 45.34 10.91 -46.42
CA ALA A 135 46.17 10.29 -47.43
C ALA A 135 46.52 11.31 -48.51
N SER A 136 47.80 11.65 -48.61
CA SER A 136 48.32 12.47 -49.66
C SER A 136 48.32 11.65 -50.96
N SER A 137 47.49 12.02 -51.92
CA SER A 137 47.58 11.49 -53.30
C SER A 137 48.79 12.08 -53.96
N ASN A 138 49.82 11.26 -54.24
CA ASN A 138 50.87 11.61 -55.18
C ASN A 138 50.45 11.09 -56.56
N ASP A 139 50.47 12.00 -57.53
CA ASP A 139 50.50 11.74 -58.96
C ASP A 139 51.71 10.91 -59.36
#